data_c9e8e7088f348f3a2938e4d74ed0927d
#
_entry.id   c9e8e7088f348f3a2938e4d74ed0927d
#
_cell.length_a   1.000
_cell.length_b   1.000
_cell.length_c   1.000
_cell.angle_alpha   90.00
_cell.angle_beta   90.00
_cell.angle_gamma   90.00
#
_symmetry.space_group_name_H-M   'P 1'
#
loop_
_entity.id
_entity.type
_entity.pdbx_description
1 polymer ?
#
loop_
_entity_poly.entity_id
_entity_poly.type
_entity_poly.pdbx_seq_one_letter_code
_entity_poly.pdbx_strand_id
1 'polypeptide(L)'
;IIEQKEENIQLQSKVNRELEEKVRERTVELATKNQELARQAEEIKRINSLLDIDNWRLKSSIQEIRQESAFKRDISFEQFKRIFADDAACYRFLEQTKWNAGYRCRKCGHDHYFESTRLFSRRCTRCGYNESVTAHTLFQGLRFPIFKAFYLVYVEIHFPGRYTLEELSHTLDLRRNTVWSFRKRVQKLIQEQGENDLIINREVWTIPAGGFSSVPLN
;
A
#
# COMPACT_ATOMS: atom_id res chain seq x y z
N ILE A 1 52.97 -70.08 -5.52
CA ILE A 1 52.83 -68.79 -6.26
C ILE A 1 51.43 -68.71 -6.92
N ILE A 2 50.92 -69.80 -7.49
CA ILE A 2 49.60 -69.84 -8.16
C ILE A 2 48.45 -69.75 -7.13
N GLU A 3 48.49 -70.58 -6.09
CA GLU A 3 47.50 -70.59 -4.97
C GLU A 3 47.38 -69.23 -4.29
N GLN A 4 48.47 -68.54 -4.00
CA GLN A 4 48.48 -67.22 -3.41
C GLN A 4 47.86 -66.14 -4.30
N LYS A 5 47.91 -66.26 -5.63
CA LYS A 5 47.23 -65.41 -6.56
C LYS A 5 45.72 -65.64 -6.62
N GLU A 6 45.28 -66.88 -6.52
CA GLU A 6 43.87 -67.27 -6.48
C GLU A 6 43.21 -66.80 -5.19
N GLU A 7 43.82 -66.93 -4.03
CA GLU A 7 43.36 -66.41 -2.76
C GLU A 7 43.22 -64.90 -2.79
N ASN A 8 44.20 -64.15 -3.33
CA ASN A 8 44.14 -62.70 -3.46
C ASN A 8 42.99 -62.27 -4.39
N ILE A 9 42.72 -62.95 -5.51
CA ILE A 9 41.64 -62.67 -6.40
C ILE A 9 40.28 -62.92 -5.74
N GLN A 10 40.14 -63.97 -4.96
CA GLN A 10 38.91 -64.27 -4.20
C GLN A 10 38.68 -63.23 -3.10
N LEU A 11 39.70 -62.81 -2.36
CA LEU A 11 39.63 -61.77 -1.34
C LEU A 11 39.22 -60.43 -1.95
N GLN A 12 39.83 -60.07 -3.04
CA GLN A 12 39.54 -58.84 -3.77
C GLN A 12 38.12 -58.79 -4.35
N SER A 13 37.62 -59.93 -4.84
CA SER A 13 36.23 -60.11 -5.30
C SER A 13 35.24 -59.98 -4.14
N LYS A 14 35.55 -60.50 -2.97
CA LYS A 14 34.74 -60.41 -1.76
C LYS A 14 34.66 -58.94 -1.27
N VAL A 15 35.81 -58.29 -1.18
CA VAL A 15 35.88 -56.87 -0.76
C VAL A 15 35.12 -55.97 -1.75
N ASN A 16 35.28 -56.19 -3.07
CA ASN A 16 34.54 -55.43 -4.06
C ASN A 16 33.02 -55.61 -3.93
N ARG A 17 32.52 -56.84 -3.66
CA ARG A 17 31.12 -57.11 -3.48
C ARG A 17 30.56 -56.40 -2.25
N GLU A 18 31.27 -56.43 -1.12
CA GLU A 18 30.91 -55.73 0.13
C GLU A 18 30.88 -54.21 -0.07
N LEU A 19 31.86 -53.69 -0.84
CA LEU A 19 31.93 -52.28 -1.18
C LEU A 19 30.75 -51.83 -2.09
N GLU A 20 30.41 -52.60 -3.11
CA GLU A 20 29.29 -52.37 -4.00
C GLU A 20 27.95 -52.35 -3.24
N GLU A 21 27.80 -53.28 -2.28
CA GLU A 21 26.59 -53.36 -1.43
C GLU A 21 26.49 -52.10 -0.51
N LYS A 22 27.57 -51.67 0.13
CA LYS A 22 27.62 -50.42 0.92
C LYS A 22 27.37 -49.20 0.05
N VAL A 23 27.90 -49.13 -1.15
CA VAL A 23 27.65 -48.02 -2.07
C VAL A 23 26.17 -47.98 -2.44
N ARG A 24 25.57 -49.12 -2.72
CA ARG A 24 24.13 -49.21 -3.04
C ARG A 24 23.24 -48.77 -1.88
N GLU A 25 23.51 -49.25 -0.66
CA GLU A 25 22.81 -48.82 0.56
C GLU A 25 22.91 -47.29 0.79
N ARG A 26 24.13 -46.77 0.72
CA ARG A 26 24.36 -45.33 0.88
C ARG A 26 23.69 -44.47 -0.23
N THR A 27 23.66 -44.98 -1.45
CA THR A 27 22.98 -44.29 -2.55
C THR A 27 21.48 -44.21 -2.34
N VAL A 28 20.86 -45.28 -1.85
CA VAL A 28 19.43 -45.31 -1.52
C VAL A 28 19.15 -44.39 -0.32
N GLU A 29 19.97 -44.43 0.73
CA GLU A 29 19.84 -43.53 1.90
C GLU A 29 19.95 -42.07 1.49
N LEU A 30 20.93 -41.70 0.65
CA LEU A 30 21.10 -40.35 0.12
C LEU A 30 19.93 -39.91 -0.75
N ALA A 31 19.40 -40.79 -1.58
CA ALA A 31 18.23 -40.48 -2.41
C ALA A 31 17.00 -40.20 -1.57
N THR A 32 16.74 -40.98 -0.51
CA THR A 32 15.63 -40.73 0.41
C THR A 32 15.78 -39.43 1.19
N LYS A 33 16.98 -39.14 1.70
CA LYS A 33 17.26 -37.87 2.39
C LYS A 33 17.13 -36.67 1.47
N ASN A 34 17.60 -36.76 0.23
CA ASN A 34 17.46 -35.68 -0.75
C ASN A 34 15.98 -35.42 -1.10
N GLN A 35 15.17 -36.46 -1.20
CA GLN A 35 13.72 -36.31 -1.42
C GLN A 35 13.04 -35.63 -0.24
N GLU A 36 13.38 -36.00 0.99
CA GLU A 36 12.86 -35.36 2.19
C GLU A 36 13.26 -33.90 2.29
N LEU A 37 14.55 -33.57 2.01
CA LEU A 37 15.06 -32.19 1.99
C LEU A 37 14.33 -31.36 0.91
N ALA A 38 14.09 -31.91 -0.27
CA ALA A 38 13.35 -31.22 -1.32
C ALA A 38 11.91 -30.90 -0.88
N ARG A 39 11.26 -31.83 -0.20
CA ARG A 39 9.91 -31.62 0.36
C ARG A 39 9.89 -30.53 1.42
N GLN A 40 10.84 -30.55 2.36
CA GLN A 40 10.96 -29.53 3.41
C GLN A 40 11.28 -28.14 2.81
N ALA A 41 12.12 -28.06 1.79
CA ALA A 41 12.43 -26.82 1.10
C ALA A 41 11.18 -26.19 0.44
N GLU A 42 10.34 -27.02 -0.18
CA GLU A 42 9.09 -26.55 -0.80
C GLU A 42 8.06 -26.10 0.26
N GLU A 43 7.98 -26.80 1.38
CA GLU A 43 7.13 -26.39 2.51
C GLU A 43 7.58 -25.06 3.13
N ILE A 44 8.87 -24.88 3.35
CA ILE A 44 9.45 -23.60 3.84
C ILE A 44 9.16 -22.48 2.85
N LYS A 45 9.31 -22.70 1.56
CA LYS A 45 8.99 -21.71 0.54
C LYS A 45 7.52 -21.29 0.58
N ARG A 46 6.61 -22.26 0.74
CA ARG A 46 5.18 -22.00 0.89
C ARG A 46 4.86 -21.19 2.14
N ILE A 47 5.45 -21.56 3.28
CA ILE A 47 5.27 -20.84 4.55
C ILE A 47 5.79 -19.41 4.45
N ASN A 48 6.96 -19.21 3.86
CA ASN A 48 7.53 -17.87 3.66
C ASN A 48 6.61 -17.00 2.79
N SER A 49 6.05 -17.55 1.71
CA SER A 49 5.10 -16.82 0.87
C SER A 49 3.83 -16.40 1.63
N LEU A 50 3.31 -17.25 2.51
CA LEU A 50 2.16 -16.91 3.36
C LEU A 50 2.53 -15.83 4.40
N LEU A 51 3.70 -15.96 5.02
CA LEU A 51 4.21 -14.95 5.96
C LEU A 51 4.39 -13.58 5.31
N ASP A 52 4.86 -13.53 4.06
CA ASP A 52 5.02 -12.28 3.33
C ASP A 52 3.67 -11.60 3.08
N ILE A 53 2.65 -12.38 2.71
CA ILE A 53 1.27 -11.87 2.52
C ILE A 53 0.71 -11.34 3.84
N ASP A 54 0.85 -12.09 4.94
CA ASP A 54 0.35 -11.67 6.24
C ASP A 54 1.10 -10.45 6.79
N ASN A 55 2.42 -10.39 6.61
CA ASN A 55 3.21 -9.20 6.95
C ASN A 55 2.75 -7.96 6.17
N TRP A 56 2.45 -8.12 4.88
CA TRP A 56 1.93 -7.03 4.08
C TRP A 56 0.55 -6.57 4.60
N ARG A 57 -0.37 -7.50 4.88
CA ARG A 57 -1.69 -7.19 5.46
C ARG A 57 -1.57 -6.48 6.80
N LEU A 58 -0.74 -7.00 7.71
CA LEU A 58 -0.53 -6.39 9.03
C LEU A 58 0.05 -4.98 8.90
N LYS A 59 1.01 -4.75 8.02
CA LYS A 59 1.57 -3.41 7.77
C LYS A 59 0.51 -2.44 7.25
N SER A 60 -0.35 -2.89 6.33
CA SER A 60 -1.48 -2.09 5.82
C SER A 60 -2.46 -1.75 6.94
N SER A 61 -2.88 -2.73 7.74
CA SER A 61 -3.83 -2.52 8.85
C SER A 61 -3.26 -1.61 9.94
N ILE A 62 -1.97 -1.74 10.28
CA ILE A 62 -1.30 -0.83 11.22
C ILE A 62 -1.30 0.60 10.69
N GLN A 63 -1.07 0.78 9.39
CA GLN A 63 -1.08 2.09 8.77
C GLN A 63 -2.48 2.71 8.78
N GLU A 64 -3.52 1.92 8.49
CA GLU A 64 -4.93 2.33 8.58
C GLU A 64 -5.31 2.74 10.01
N ILE A 65 -5.00 1.91 11.02
CA ILE A 65 -5.28 2.21 12.43
C ILE A 65 -4.53 3.46 12.90
N ARG A 66 -3.29 3.65 12.47
CA ARG A 66 -2.53 4.87 12.79
C ARG A 66 -3.16 6.12 12.19
N GLN A 67 -3.63 6.05 10.94
CA GLN A 67 -4.34 7.13 10.28
C GLN A 67 -5.65 7.44 11.00
N GLU A 68 -6.51 6.44 11.26
CA GLU A 68 -7.76 6.61 12.00
C GLU A 68 -7.54 7.19 13.41
N SER A 69 -6.52 6.73 14.13
CA SER A 69 -6.22 7.22 15.48
C SER A 69 -5.75 8.68 15.47
N ALA A 70 -5.08 9.10 14.40
CA ALA A 70 -4.65 10.48 14.24
C ALA A 70 -5.82 11.43 14.03
N PHE A 71 -6.89 11.00 13.36
CA PHE A 71 -8.06 11.83 13.09
C PHE A 71 -8.96 12.09 14.32
N LYS A 72 -8.79 11.33 15.39
CA LYS A 72 -9.59 11.49 16.62
C LYS A 72 -8.93 12.36 17.68
N ARG A 73 -7.67 12.81 17.49
CA ARG A 73 -6.91 13.55 18.48
C ARG A 73 -6.55 14.94 17.95
N ASP A 74 -6.52 15.92 18.84
CA ASP A 74 -5.94 17.22 18.53
C ASP A 74 -4.42 17.06 18.35
N ILE A 75 -4.00 16.90 17.11
CA ILE A 75 -2.60 16.73 16.75
C ILE A 75 -2.04 18.03 16.20
N SER A 76 -0.84 18.38 16.65
CA SER A 76 -0.10 19.51 16.10
C SER A 76 0.33 19.24 14.64
N PHE A 77 0.66 20.30 13.91
CA PHE A 77 1.16 20.18 12.55
C PHE A 77 2.40 19.28 12.44
N GLU A 78 3.30 19.34 13.43
CA GLU A 78 4.48 18.48 13.47
C GLU A 78 4.14 16.99 13.67
N GLN A 79 3.13 16.71 14.47
CA GLN A 79 2.63 15.34 14.63
C GLN A 79 1.94 14.86 13.35
N PHE A 80 1.18 15.73 12.69
CA PHE A 80 0.54 15.44 11.41
C PHE A 80 1.57 15.11 10.32
N LYS A 81 2.68 15.85 10.27
CA LYS A 81 3.83 15.57 9.39
C LYS A 81 4.46 14.20 9.60
N ARG A 82 4.39 13.64 10.81
CA ARG A 82 4.90 12.28 11.06
C ARG A 82 3.99 11.20 10.46
N ILE A 83 2.71 11.49 10.29
CA ILE A 83 1.72 10.59 9.69
C ILE A 83 1.77 10.69 8.18
N PHE A 84 1.76 11.90 7.66
CA PHE A 84 1.91 12.22 6.25
C PHE A 84 3.29 12.87 6.04
N ALA A 85 4.33 12.03 5.94
CA ALA A 85 5.71 12.50 5.93
C ALA A 85 6.05 13.40 4.73
N ASP A 86 5.37 13.19 3.60
CA ASP A 86 5.60 13.90 2.35
C ASP A 86 4.32 14.01 1.49
N ASP A 87 4.41 14.75 0.41
CA ASP A 87 3.34 14.86 -0.58
C ASP A 87 3.00 13.51 -1.21
N ALA A 88 3.97 12.62 -1.37
CA ALA A 88 3.74 11.30 -1.96
C ALA A 88 2.87 10.40 -1.06
N ALA A 89 3.00 10.52 0.26
CA ALA A 89 2.12 9.82 1.21
C ALA A 89 0.66 10.29 1.07
N CYS A 90 0.45 11.61 0.90
CA CYS A 90 -0.87 12.17 0.66
C CYS A 90 -1.45 11.70 -0.68
N TYR A 91 -0.65 11.66 -1.74
CA TYR A 91 -1.10 11.17 -3.04
C TYR A 91 -1.45 9.68 -3.02
N ARG A 92 -0.67 8.84 -2.34
CA ARG A 92 -1.00 7.41 -2.15
C ARG A 92 -2.32 7.23 -1.40
N PHE A 93 -2.52 7.98 -0.34
CA PHE A 93 -3.78 7.97 0.41
C PHE A 93 -4.97 8.36 -0.48
N LEU A 94 -4.85 9.44 -1.25
CA LEU A 94 -5.90 9.85 -2.21
C LEU A 94 -6.15 8.80 -3.29
N GLU A 95 -5.12 8.14 -3.76
CA GLU A 95 -5.22 7.09 -4.77
C GLU A 95 -6.01 5.90 -4.27
N GLN A 96 -5.65 5.41 -3.08
CA GLN A 96 -6.37 4.33 -2.40
C GLN A 96 -7.84 4.68 -2.21
N THR A 97 -8.11 5.88 -1.72
CA THR A 97 -9.46 6.32 -1.45
C THR A 97 -10.28 6.54 -2.71
N LYS A 98 -9.74 7.27 -3.69
CA LYS A 98 -10.47 7.64 -4.91
C LYS A 98 -10.85 6.44 -5.75
N TRP A 99 -10.02 5.41 -5.77
CA TRP A 99 -10.22 4.21 -6.59
C TRP A 99 -10.40 2.94 -5.77
N ASN A 100 -10.79 3.06 -4.49
CA ASN A 100 -11.08 1.92 -3.62
C ASN A 100 -12.18 1.01 -4.20
N ALA A 101 -13.25 1.60 -4.73
CA ALA A 101 -14.35 0.88 -5.37
C ALA A 101 -14.06 0.47 -6.85
N GLY A 102 -12.79 0.59 -7.29
CA GLY A 102 -12.39 0.36 -8.67
C GLY A 102 -12.32 1.64 -9.51
N TYR A 103 -11.62 1.55 -10.65
CA TYR A 103 -11.51 2.65 -11.58
C TYR A 103 -12.71 2.69 -12.53
N ARG A 104 -13.28 3.88 -12.71
CA ARG A 104 -14.27 4.15 -13.76
C ARG A 104 -13.95 5.46 -14.46
N CYS A 105 -13.68 5.40 -15.76
CA CYS A 105 -13.36 6.57 -16.56
C CYS A 105 -14.52 7.57 -16.58
N ARG A 106 -14.28 8.80 -16.12
CA ARG A 106 -15.30 9.85 -16.09
C ARG A 106 -15.75 10.33 -17.49
N LYS A 107 -14.92 10.10 -18.53
CA LYS A 107 -15.22 10.51 -19.90
C LYS A 107 -16.09 9.50 -20.65
N CYS A 108 -15.86 8.18 -20.47
CA CYS A 108 -16.53 7.15 -21.27
C CYS A 108 -17.07 5.96 -20.45
N GLY A 109 -16.99 6.00 -19.12
CA GLY A 109 -17.52 4.97 -18.25
C GLY A 109 -16.72 3.65 -18.22
N HIS A 110 -15.62 3.52 -19.00
CA HIS A 110 -14.84 2.30 -19.08
C HIS A 110 -14.06 2.05 -17.78
N ASP A 111 -13.89 0.80 -17.38
CA ASP A 111 -13.37 0.37 -16.10
C ASP A 111 -11.90 -0.09 -16.12
N HIS A 112 -11.28 -0.16 -17.31
CA HIS A 112 -9.88 -0.54 -17.45
C HIS A 112 -8.98 0.68 -17.69
N TYR A 113 -7.78 0.64 -17.11
CA TYR A 113 -6.79 1.71 -17.21
C TYR A 113 -5.38 1.15 -17.37
N PHE A 114 -4.48 2.00 -17.86
CA PHE A 114 -3.05 1.86 -17.74
C PHE A 114 -2.52 2.83 -16.69
N GLU A 115 -1.45 2.47 -16.01
CA GLU A 115 -0.68 3.45 -15.25
C GLU A 115 -0.13 4.51 -16.20
N SER A 116 -0.36 5.76 -15.86
CA SER A 116 0.14 6.87 -16.66
C SER A 116 1.63 7.09 -16.39
N THR A 117 2.37 7.64 -17.35
CA THR A 117 3.73 8.15 -17.14
C THR A 117 3.79 9.24 -16.06
N ARG A 118 2.68 9.92 -15.80
CA ARG A 118 2.54 10.86 -14.70
C ARG A 118 2.14 10.10 -13.43
N LEU A 119 2.96 10.21 -12.39
CA LEU A 119 2.70 9.59 -11.08
C LEU A 119 1.30 9.91 -10.56
N PHE A 120 0.67 8.96 -9.89
CA PHE A 120 -0.67 9.08 -9.32
C PHE A 120 -1.73 9.49 -10.35
N SER A 121 -1.65 8.94 -11.56
CA SER A 121 -2.61 9.19 -12.62
C SER A 121 -2.93 7.91 -13.38
N ARG A 122 -4.19 7.73 -13.77
CA ARG A 122 -4.67 6.57 -14.51
C ARG A 122 -5.16 7.00 -15.89
N ARG A 123 -4.73 6.28 -16.92
CA ARG A 123 -5.13 6.54 -18.31
C ARG A 123 -6.11 5.48 -18.79
N CYS A 124 -7.31 5.90 -19.20
CA CYS A 124 -8.32 5.00 -19.73
C CYS A 124 -7.84 4.28 -20.98
N THR A 125 -7.99 2.95 -21.00
CA THR A 125 -7.60 2.10 -22.15
C THR A 125 -8.45 2.38 -23.39
N ARG A 126 -9.72 2.79 -23.22
CA ARG A 126 -10.67 2.99 -24.32
C ARG A 126 -10.56 4.37 -24.96
N CYS A 127 -10.56 5.44 -24.18
CA CYS A 127 -10.63 6.81 -24.70
C CYS A 127 -9.38 7.64 -24.49
N GLY A 128 -8.33 7.08 -23.86
CA GLY A 128 -7.06 7.75 -23.60
C GLY A 128 -7.14 8.90 -22.59
N TYR A 129 -8.30 9.13 -21.94
CA TYR A 129 -8.45 10.16 -20.91
C TYR A 129 -7.50 9.87 -19.74
N ASN A 130 -6.69 10.86 -19.39
CA ASN A 130 -5.74 10.77 -18.29
C ASN A 130 -6.29 11.52 -17.08
N GLU A 131 -6.56 10.81 -16.00
CA GLU A 131 -7.09 11.34 -14.76
C GLU A 131 -6.06 11.26 -13.64
N SER A 132 -5.68 12.42 -13.10
CA SER A 132 -4.84 12.46 -11.89
C SER A 132 -5.66 12.17 -10.64
N VAL A 133 -5.00 11.73 -9.59
CA VAL A 133 -5.66 11.46 -8.31
C VAL A 133 -6.34 12.70 -7.74
N THR A 134 -5.78 13.90 -7.97
CA THR A 134 -6.36 15.17 -7.51
C THR A 134 -7.46 15.72 -8.42
N ALA A 135 -7.60 15.21 -9.64
CA ALA A 135 -8.63 15.69 -10.59
C ALA A 135 -10.04 15.46 -10.00
N HIS A 136 -10.89 16.47 -10.09
CA HIS A 136 -12.25 16.46 -9.56
C HIS A 136 -12.34 16.29 -8.02
N THR A 137 -11.30 16.65 -7.30
CA THR A 137 -11.27 16.68 -5.84
C THR A 137 -11.05 18.10 -5.33
N LEU A 138 -11.16 18.28 -4.02
CA LEU A 138 -10.80 19.54 -3.32
C LEU A 138 -9.36 19.98 -3.65
N PHE A 139 -8.49 19.01 -3.91
CA PHE A 139 -7.06 19.21 -4.15
C PHE A 139 -6.71 19.52 -5.60
N GLN A 140 -7.70 19.64 -6.48
CA GLN A 140 -7.45 19.99 -7.87
C GLN A 140 -6.87 21.42 -7.99
N GLY A 141 -5.77 21.55 -8.73
CA GLY A 141 -5.16 22.86 -9.02
C GLY A 141 -4.46 23.49 -7.82
N LEU A 142 -4.04 22.73 -6.83
CA LEU A 142 -3.21 23.23 -5.72
C LEU A 142 -1.90 23.81 -6.23
N ARG A 143 -1.51 24.97 -5.66
CA ARG A 143 -0.25 25.68 -5.93
C ARG A 143 0.70 25.67 -4.73
N PHE A 144 0.43 24.84 -3.75
CA PHE A 144 1.24 24.64 -2.55
C PHE A 144 1.25 23.15 -2.19
N PRO A 145 2.17 22.67 -1.34
CA PRO A 145 2.31 21.26 -0.99
C PRO A 145 1.02 20.64 -0.49
N ILE A 146 0.67 19.46 -0.99
CA ILE A 146 -0.62 18.83 -0.70
C ILE A 146 -0.76 18.42 0.77
N PHE A 147 0.35 18.08 1.45
CA PHE A 147 0.29 17.74 2.88
C PHE A 147 -0.17 18.92 3.76
N LYS A 148 0.16 20.17 3.36
CA LYS A 148 -0.36 21.38 4.01
C LYS A 148 -1.87 21.55 3.80
N ALA A 149 -2.34 21.23 2.59
CA ALA A 149 -3.77 21.22 2.29
C ALA A 149 -4.52 20.16 3.09
N PHE A 150 -3.94 18.99 3.27
CA PHE A 150 -4.47 17.92 4.12
C PHE A 150 -4.63 18.38 5.56
N TYR A 151 -3.63 19.04 6.12
CA TYR A 151 -3.73 19.58 7.48
C TYR A 151 -4.83 20.64 7.61
N LEU A 152 -4.96 21.53 6.63
CA LEU A 152 -6.07 22.52 6.61
C LEU A 152 -7.44 21.83 6.59
N VAL A 153 -7.61 20.79 5.79
CA VAL A 153 -8.85 20.00 5.77
C VAL A 153 -9.10 19.36 7.13
N TYR A 154 -8.07 18.74 7.70
CA TYR A 154 -8.14 18.11 9.02
C TYR A 154 -8.62 19.10 10.09
N VAL A 155 -8.01 20.27 10.16
CA VAL A 155 -8.36 21.32 11.14
C VAL A 155 -9.78 21.82 10.96
N GLU A 156 -10.22 22.08 9.73
CA GLU A 156 -11.57 22.60 9.47
C GLU A 156 -12.67 21.59 9.80
N ILE A 157 -12.39 20.29 9.64
CA ILE A 157 -13.36 19.23 9.96
C ILE A 157 -13.45 18.96 11.44
N HIS A 158 -12.30 18.80 12.11
CA HIS A 158 -12.27 18.35 13.49
C HIS A 158 -12.31 19.47 14.51
N PHE A 159 -11.87 20.68 14.12
CA PHE A 159 -11.75 21.85 15.01
C PHE A 159 -12.24 23.13 14.32
N PRO A 160 -13.50 23.17 13.85
CA PRO A 160 -14.03 24.33 13.13
C PRO A 160 -13.96 25.58 14.01
N GLY A 161 -13.33 26.64 13.46
CA GLY A 161 -13.21 27.93 14.16
C GLY A 161 -12.17 28.02 15.28
N ARG A 162 -11.47 26.94 15.61
CA ARG A 162 -10.47 26.93 16.70
C ARG A 162 -9.20 27.72 16.35
N TYR A 163 -8.76 27.65 15.12
CA TYR A 163 -7.54 28.29 14.66
C TYR A 163 -7.86 29.54 13.84
N THR A 164 -7.17 30.61 14.16
CA THR A 164 -7.23 31.84 13.38
C THR A 164 -6.52 31.69 12.03
N LEU A 165 -6.85 32.56 11.10
CA LEU A 165 -6.20 32.59 9.79
C LEU A 165 -4.71 32.89 9.88
N GLU A 166 -4.32 33.71 10.85
CA GLU A 166 -2.95 34.11 11.17
C GLU A 166 -2.12 32.93 11.67
N GLU A 167 -2.65 32.19 12.66
CA GLU A 167 -2.00 31.00 13.20
C GLU A 167 -1.79 29.93 12.15
N LEU A 168 -2.79 29.65 11.32
CA LEU A 168 -2.67 28.68 10.23
C LEU A 168 -1.66 29.13 9.15
N SER A 169 -1.65 30.42 8.83
CA SER A 169 -0.68 31.00 7.89
C SER A 169 0.75 30.83 8.39
N HIS A 170 0.99 31.13 9.66
CA HIS A 170 2.30 30.97 10.29
C HIS A 170 2.70 29.50 10.43
N THR A 171 1.81 28.66 10.96
CA THR A 171 2.08 27.23 11.17
C THR A 171 2.41 26.49 9.88
N LEU A 172 1.71 26.85 8.80
CA LEU A 172 1.88 26.20 7.50
C LEU A 172 2.92 26.87 6.61
N ASP A 173 3.47 28.01 7.05
CA ASP A 173 4.33 28.83 6.20
C ASP A 173 3.69 29.02 4.80
N LEU A 174 2.48 29.58 4.79
CA LEU A 174 1.71 29.92 3.60
C LEU A 174 1.21 31.36 3.69
N ARG A 175 1.03 31.99 2.55
CA ARG A 175 0.44 33.35 2.50
C ARG A 175 -1.01 33.29 3.03
N ARG A 176 -1.39 34.26 3.85
CA ARG A 176 -2.74 34.40 4.44
C ARG A 176 -3.86 34.23 3.40
N ASN A 177 -3.73 34.84 2.23
CA ASN A 177 -4.71 34.74 1.16
C ASN A 177 -4.82 33.30 0.60
N THR A 178 -3.74 32.54 0.57
CA THR A 178 -3.73 31.14 0.14
C THR A 178 -4.49 30.28 1.15
N VAL A 179 -4.23 30.45 2.43
CA VAL A 179 -4.93 29.75 3.52
C VAL A 179 -6.41 30.11 3.49
N TRP A 180 -6.75 31.40 3.40
CA TRP A 180 -8.13 31.87 3.36
C TRP A 180 -8.93 31.30 2.18
N SER A 181 -8.37 31.36 0.97
CA SER A 181 -9.06 30.86 -0.21
C SER A 181 -9.28 29.35 -0.20
N PHE A 182 -8.30 28.61 0.31
CA PHE A 182 -8.44 27.16 0.44
C PHE A 182 -9.42 26.79 1.57
N ARG A 183 -9.34 27.46 2.73
CA ARG A 183 -10.27 27.31 3.84
C ARG A 183 -11.72 27.55 3.40
N LYS A 184 -11.97 28.60 2.61
CA LYS A 184 -13.30 28.85 2.03
C LYS A 184 -13.79 27.71 1.13
N ARG A 185 -12.89 27.12 0.32
CA ARG A 185 -13.25 25.94 -0.48
C ARG A 185 -13.67 24.76 0.38
N VAL A 186 -12.92 24.49 1.47
CA VAL A 186 -13.25 23.42 2.42
C VAL A 186 -14.60 23.69 3.05
N GLN A 187 -14.82 24.89 3.61
CA GLN A 187 -16.06 25.26 4.29
C GLN A 187 -17.27 25.20 3.36
N LYS A 188 -17.12 25.66 2.12
CA LYS A 188 -18.18 25.57 1.10
C LYS A 188 -18.61 24.13 0.87
N LEU A 189 -17.65 23.23 0.70
CA LEU A 189 -17.94 21.80 0.50
C LEU A 189 -18.62 21.17 1.73
N ILE A 190 -18.17 21.53 2.93
CA ILE A 190 -18.82 21.09 4.17
C ILE A 190 -20.29 21.54 4.23
N GLN A 191 -20.57 22.77 3.80
CA GLN A 191 -21.94 23.31 3.81
C GLN A 191 -22.84 22.71 2.70
N GLU A 192 -22.29 22.46 1.51
CA GLU A 192 -23.05 21.90 0.36
C GLU A 192 -23.49 20.45 0.61
N GLN A 193 -22.76 19.69 1.41
CA GLN A 193 -23.06 18.28 1.65
C GLN A 193 -23.99 18.01 2.83
N GLY A 194 -24.29 19.03 3.64
CA GLY A 194 -25.12 18.91 4.83
C GLY A 194 -24.43 18.15 5.97
N GLU A 195 -24.86 18.40 7.22
CA GLU A 195 -24.28 17.76 8.41
C GLU A 195 -24.41 16.23 8.46
N ASN A 196 -25.34 15.64 7.72
CA ASN A 196 -25.58 14.20 7.69
C ASN A 196 -24.79 13.43 6.64
N ASP A 197 -24.31 14.11 5.60
CA ASP A 197 -23.37 13.58 4.60
C ASP A 197 -21.92 14.02 4.88
N LEU A 198 -21.67 14.55 6.03
CA LEU A 198 -20.35 14.66 6.61
C LEU A 198 -19.73 13.29 6.82
N ILE A 199 -19.75 12.62 5.75
CA ILE A 199 -18.85 11.58 5.36
C ILE A 199 -17.64 12.21 4.60
N ILE A 200 -17.34 13.24 5.13
CA ILE A 200 -16.07 13.46 5.71
C ILE A 200 -16.07 12.53 6.92
N ASN A 201 -16.81 11.56 6.79
CA ASN A 201 -16.83 10.32 7.46
C ASN A 201 -15.40 9.88 7.43
N ARG A 202 -14.78 10.20 8.51
CA ARG A 202 -13.78 9.41 9.19
C ARG A 202 -12.89 8.49 8.34
N GLU A 203 -13.24 8.23 7.10
CA GLU A 203 -12.61 7.28 6.21
C GLU A 203 -12.11 7.89 4.91
N VAL A 204 -12.58 9.09 4.52
CA VAL A 204 -12.26 9.59 3.18
C VAL A 204 -12.08 11.09 3.13
N TRP A 205 -10.85 11.52 3.08
CA TRP A 205 -10.44 12.90 2.81
C TRP A 205 -10.57 13.32 1.34
N THR A 206 -11.20 12.52 0.52
CA THR A 206 -11.53 12.85 -0.84
C THR A 206 -12.90 13.51 -0.85
N ILE A 207 -12.90 14.82 -0.80
CA ILE A 207 -14.07 15.61 -1.15
C ILE A 207 -14.00 15.81 -2.66
N PRO A 208 -14.77 15.08 -3.49
CA PRO A 208 -14.83 15.35 -4.93
C PRO A 208 -15.36 16.75 -5.15
N ALA A 209 -14.69 17.54 -5.99
CA ALA A 209 -15.13 18.88 -6.38
C ALA A 209 -16.35 18.83 -7.34
N GLY A 210 -17.41 18.20 -6.99
CA GLY A 210 -18.56 18.05 -7.88
C GLY A 210 -19.60 17.09 -7.36
N GLY A 211 -19.84 17.08 -6.05
CA GLY A 211 -20.85 16.23 -5.44
C GLY A 211 -20.50 14.74 -5.50
N PHE A 212 -20.51 14.09 -4.39
CA PHE A 212 -20.48 12.63 -4.34
C PHE A 212 -21.76 12.07 -4.94
N SER A 213 -21.67 11.42 -6.07
CA SER A 213 -22.55 10.27 -6.25
C SER A 213 -22.07 9.25 -5.23
N SER A 214 -22.94 8.96 -4.28
CA SER A 214 -22.77 7.94 -3.25
C SER A 214 -21.98 6.75 -3.76
N VAL A 215 -20.78 6.52 -3.18
CA VAL A 215 -20.16 5.22 -3.22
C VAL A 215 -20.86 4.43 -2.10
N PRO A 216 -21.63 3.38 -2.41
CA PRO A 216 -22.20 2.55 -1.37
C PRO A 216 -21.07 1.88 -0.62
N LEU A 217 -21.02 2.07 0.68
CA LEU A 217 -20.27 1.24 1.61
C LEU A 217 -20.93 -0.14 1.62
N ASN A 218 -20.27 -1.12 1.04
CA ASN A 218 -20.48 -2.53 1.31
C ASN A 218 -19.34 -3.03 2.20
#